data_9994833c6d41587442b9df49e3ad848d
#
_entry.id   9994833c6d41587442b9df49e3ad848d
#
_cell.length_a   1.000
_cell.length_b   1.000
_cell.length_c   1.000
_cell.angle_alpha   90.00
_cell.angle_beta   90.00
_cell.angle_gamma   90.00
#
_symmetry.space_group_name_H-M   'P 1'
#
loop_
_entity.id
_entity.type
_entity.pdbx_description
1 polymer ?
#
loop_
_entity_poly.entity_id
_entity_poly.type
_entity_poly.pdbx_seq_one_letter_code
_entity_poly.pdbx_strand_id
1 'polypeptide(L)'
;MKKVLQKYWAWAFVVIPLLLQAIFFYVPMFQGAFYSFTNWTGLTYNYKFVGLNNFKLLFMDPKFMNAIGFTAIITIAMVVGEIALGIFIARVLNSKIKGQTFFRAWFFFPAVLSGLTVALIFKQVFNYGLPAIGNALHIEFLQTSLLGTKWGAIFAAAFVLLWQGVAMPIIIFLAGLQSIPTEITEAARIDGATSKQVFWNIELPYLLPSVSMVFILALKGGLTAFDQVFAMTGGGPNNATTSLGLLVYNYAFKNNQFGYAKAIAVILFLLIVVISIIQLRVSKKFEI
;
A
#
# COMPACT_ATOMS: atom_id res chain seq x y z
N MET A 1 41.82 -20.12 -17.47
CA MET A 1 40.49 -20.69 -17.74
C MET A 1 39.50 -20.47 -16.60
N LYS A 2 39.76 -20.85 -15.32
CA LYS A 2 38.79 -20.66 -14.19
C LYS A 2 38.29 -19.22 -14.00
N LYS A 3 39.17 -18.19 -14.03
CA LYS A 3 38.75 -16.78 -13.87
C LYS A 3 37.85 -16.27 -15.03
N VAL A 4 38.05 -16.75 -16.23
CA VAL A 4 37.25 -16.40 -17.40
C VAL A 4 35.87 -17.06 -17.30
N LEU A 5 35.77 -18.33 -16.92
CA LEU A 5 34.53 -19.03 -16.64
C LEU A 5 33.72 -18.33 -15.54
N GLN A 6 34.35 -17.96 -14.41
CA GLN A 6 33.69 -17.24 -13.32
C GLN A 6 33.09 -15.90 -13.76
N LYS A 7 33.77 -15.17 -14.65
CA LYS A 7 33.25 -13.92 -15.21
C LYS A 7 31.98 -14.14 -16.06
N TYR A 8 31.98 -15.19 -16.90
CA TYR A 8 30.78 -15.49 -17.72
C TYR A 8 29.59 -15.97 -16.89
N TRP A 9 29.84 -16.78 -15.86
CA TRP A 9 28.79 -17.19 -14.93
C TRP A 9 28.17 -16.00 -14.17
N ALA A 10 29.01 -15.07 -13.71
CA ALA A 10 28.53 -13.85 -13.05
C ALA A 10 27.60 -13.04 -13.97
N TRP A 11 27.98 -12.90 -15.27
CA TRP A 11 27.11 -12.23 -16.24
C TRP A 11 25.80 -12.99 -16.50
N ALA A 12 25.82 -14.32 -16.56
CA ALA A 12 24.62 -15.13 -16.75
C ALA A 12 23.62 -14.93 -15.61
N PHE A 13 24.11 -14.88 -14.34
CA PHE A 13 23.27 -14.61 -13.17
C PHE A 13 22.59 -13.22 -13.20
N VAL A 14 23.18 -12.25 -13.86
CA VAL A 14 22.62 -10.90 -13.96
C VAL A 14 21.76 -10.76 -15.24
N VAL A 15 22.24 -11.23 -16.36
CA VAL A 15 21.59 -11.04 -17.67
C VAL A 15 20.28 -11.82 -17.78
N ILE A 16 20.21 -13.06 -17.28
CA ILE A 16 18.98 -13.86 -17.35
C ILE A 16 17.82 -13.18 -16.60
N PRO A 17 17.94 -12.81 -15.31
CA PRO A 17 16.88 -12.08 -14.61
C PRO A 17 16.49 -10.75 -15.29
N LEU A 18 17.48 -10.00 -15.80
CA LEU A 18 17.22 -8.74 -16.49
C LEU A 18 16.44 -8.95 -17.79
N LEU A 19 16.79 -9.98 -18.57
CA LEU A 19 16.03 -10.33 -19.78
C LEU A 19 14.60 -10.77 -19.45
N LEU A 20 14.42 -11.61 -18.43
CA LEU A 20 13.09 -12.01 -17.97
C LEU A 20 12.27 -10.80 -17.53
N GLN A 21 12.88 -9.89 -16.76
CA GLN A 21 12.22 -8.65 -16.35
C GLN A 21 11.91 -7.75 -17.56
N ALA A 22 12.81 -7.63 -18.52
CA ALA A 22 12.57 -6.86 -19.74
C ALA A 22 11.37 -7.41 -20.52
N ILE A 23 11.34 -8.71 -20.78
CA ILE A 23 10.31 -9.36 -21.60
C ILE A 23 8.96 -9.39 -20.88
N PHE A 24 8.92 -9.78 -19.60
CA PHE A 24 7.66 -10.02 -18.90
C PHE A 24 7.13 -8.82 -18.14
N PHE A 25 7.94 -7.80 -17.89
CA PHE A 25 7.52 -6.60 -17.17
C PHE A 25 7.56 -5.35 -18.06
N TYR A 26 8.73 -4.99 -18.61
CA TYR A 26 8.85 -3.73 -19.33
C TYR A 26 8.13 -3.76 -20.69
N VAL A 27 8.20 -4.85 -21.45
CA VAL A 27 7.50 -4.94 -22.76
C VAL A 27 5.98 -4.82 -22.57
N PRO A 28 5.29 -5.58 -21.68
CA PRO A 28 3.86 -5.38 -21.44
C PRO A 28 3.51 -4.00 -20.85
N MET A 29 4.39 -3.39 -20.08
CA MET A 29 4.20 -2.05 -19.55
C MET A 29 4.16 -1.02 -20.68
N PHE A 30 5.14 -1.02 -21.59
CA PHE A 30 5.16 -0.13 -22.74
C PHE A 30 4.02 -0.38 -23.73
N GLN A 31 3.68 -1.65 -23.98
CA GLN A 31 2.50 -2.01 -24.76
C GLN A 31 1.22 -1.46 -24.10
N GLY A 32 1.09 -1.60 -22.77
CA GLY A 32 -0.02 -1.04 -22.03
C GLY A 32 -0.12 0.48 -22.15
N ALA A 33 1.02 1.17 -22.07
CA ALA A 33 1.10 2.61 -22.29
C ALA A 33 0.68 2.99 -23.71
N PHE A 34 1.11 2.24 -24.74
CA PHE A 34 0.68 2.45 -26.13
C PHE A 34 -0.84 2.25 -26.27
N TYR A 35 -1.40 1.17 -25.75
CA TYR A 35 -2.84 0.90 -25.84
C TYR A 35 -3.70 1.92 -25.11
N SER A 36 -3.17 2.68 -24.16
CA SER A 36 -3.90 3.78 -23.52
C SER A 36 -4.33 4.88 -24.46
N PHE A 37 -3.66 5.01 -25.62
CA PHE A 37 -3.98 5.95 -26.70
C PHE A 37 -4.90 5.37 -27.78
N THR A 38 -5.47 4.19 -27.54
CA THR A 38 -6.31 3.45 -28.50
C THR A 38 -7.67 3.12 -27.90
N ASN A 39 -8.63 2.79 -28.77
CA ASN A 39 -9.94 2.27 -28.36
C ASN A 39 -9.94 0.74 -28.22
N TRP A 40 -8.81 0.12 -27.91
CA TRP A 40 -8.68 -1.34 -27.85
C TRP A 40 -9.61 -1.97 -26.82
N THR A 41 -10.37 -2.99 -27.26
CA THR A 41 -11.31 -3.73 -26.42
C THR A 41 -10.69 -4.92 -25.69
N GLY A 42 -9.46 -5.32 -26.07
CA GLY A 42 -8.82 -6.53 -25.54
C GLY A 42 -9.24 -7.84 -26.24
N LEU A 43 -10.29 -7.81 -27.05
CA LEU A 43 -10.86 -9.01 -27.68
C LEU A 43 -10.36 -9.24 -29.12
N THR A 44 -10.05 -8.17 -29.84
CA THR A 44 -9.62 -8.21 -31.24
C THR A 44 -8.36 -7.38 -31.44
N TYR A 45 -7.62 -7.68 -32.54
CA TYR A 45 -6.47 -6.86 -32.94
C TYR A 45 -6.88 -5.57 -33.67
N ASN A 46 -8.19 -5.39 -33.96
CA ASN A 46 -8.70 -4.18 -34.61
C ASN A 46 -8.90 -3.09 -33.55
N TYR A 47 -8.02 -2.11 -33.55
CA TYR A 47 -8.14 -0.90 -32.73
C TYR A 47 -7.76 0.34 -33.55
N LYS A 48 -8.32 1.47 -33.16
CA LYS A 48 -8.00 2.76 -33.76
C LYS A 48 -7.20 3.60 -32.75
N PHE A 49 -6.23 4.34 -33.23
CA PHE A 49 -5.55 5.35 -32.43
C PHE A 49 -6.48 6.52 -32.17
N VAL A 50 -6.77 6.81 -30.90
CA VAL A 50 -7.69 7.88 -30.46
C VAL A 50 -6.95 9.02 -29.76
N GLY A 51 -5.62 8.99 -29.73
CA GLY A 51 -4.80 10.01 -29.08
C GLY A 51 -5.15 10.15 -27.60
N LEU A 52 -5.30 11.38 -27.13
CA LEU A 52 -5.58 11.70 -25.73
C LEU A 52 -7.08 11.60 -25.36
N ASN A 53 -7.93 11.06 -26.22
CA ASN A 53 -9.38 11.05 -25.97
C ASN A 53 -9.75 10.25 -24.72
N ASN A 54 -9.11 9.10 -24.49
CA ASN A 54 -9.33 8.31 -23.26
C ASN A 54 -9.04 9.15 -22.01
N PHE A 55 -7.95 9.89 -22.00
CA PHE A 55 -7.57 10.74 -20.86
C PHE A 55 -8.55 11.91 -20.65
N LYS A 56 -9.08 12.52 -21.72
CA LYS A 56 -10.10 13.55 -21.62
C LYS A 56 -11.38 13.00 -21.01
N LEU A 57 -11.84 11.85 -21.49
CA LEU A 57 -13.05 11.18 -20.99
C LEU A 57 -12.92 10.78 -19.52
N LEU A 58 -11.72 10.36 -19.06
CA LEU A 58 -11.47 10.01 -17.67
C LEU A 58 -11.76 11.17 -16.72
N PHE A 59 -11.30 12.37 -17.01
CA PHE A 59 -11.54 13.54 -16.16
C PHE A 59 -13.00 14.01 -16.15
N MET A 60 -13.84 13.50 -17.06
CA MET A 60 -15.29 13.75 -17.11
C MET A 60 -16.08 12.58 -16.50
N ASP A 61 -15.43 11.46 -16.17
CA ASP A 61 -16.09 10.27 -15.61
C ASP A 61 -16.27 10.40 -14.09
N PRO A 62 -17.52 10.47 -13.59
CA PRO A 62 -17.77 10.53 -12.15
C PRO A 62 -17.23 9.33 -11.38
N LYS A 63 -17.18 8.13 -12.00
CA LYS A 63 -16.62 6.92 -11.38
C LYS A 63 -15.12 7.06 -11.15
N PHE A 64 -14.40 7.67 -12.09
CA PHE A 64 -12.98 7.95 -11.95
C PHE A 64 -12.71 8.96 -10.83
N MET A 65 -13.49 10.04 -10.75
CA MET A 65 -13.37 11.03 -9.67
C MET A 65 -13.64 10.44 -8.30
N ASN A 66 -14.69 9.59 -8.17
CA ASN A 66 -14.96 8.86 -6.93
C ASN A 66 -13.81 7.90 -6.56
N ALA A 67 -13.25 7.20 -7.55
CA ALA A 67 -12.14 6.28 -7.33
C ALA A 67 -10.85 7.02 -6.89
N ILE A 68 -10.55 8.19 -7.45
CA ILE A 68 -9.46 9.05 -6.97
C ILE A 68 -9.70 9.42 -5.50
N GLY A 69 -10.91 9.89 -5.16
CA GLY A 69 -11.25 10.29 -3.80
C GLY A 69 -11.08 9.16 -2.79
N PHE A 70 -11.62 7.99 -3.08
CA PHE A 70 -11.46 6.81 -2.22
C PHE A 70 -10.00 6.38 -2.11
N THR A 71 -9.28 6.27 -3.25
CA THR A 71 -7.87 5.87 -3.26
C THR A 71 -7.00 6.86 -2.48
N ALA A 72 -7.27 8.16 -2.58
CA ALA A 72 -6.56 9.17 -1.80
C ALA A 72 -6.79 9.00 -0.29
N ILE A 73 -8.06 8.81 0.14
CA ILE A 73 -8.39 8.58 1.56
C ILE A 73 -7.65 7.35 2.10
N ILE A 74 -7.73 6.22 1.38
CA ILE A 74 -7.04 4.99 1.78
C ILE A 74 -5.53 5.18 1.82
N THR A 75 -4.95 5.83 0.81
CA THR A 75 -3.50 6.06 0.75
C THR A 75 -3.02 6.92 1.91
N ILE A 76 -3.74 8.00 2.23
CA ILE A 76 -3.42 8.85 3.38
C ILE A 76 -3.55 8.06 4.69
N ALA A 77 -4.63 7.28 4.84
CA ALA A 77 -4.84 6.45 6.03
C ALA A 77 -3.71 5.42 6.21
N MET A 78 -3.26 4.78 5.13
CA MET A 78 -2.13 3.84 5.16
C MET A 78 -0.82 4.55 5.49
N VAL A 79 -0.48 5.63 4.79
CA VAL A 79 0.78 6.36 5.02
C VAL A 79 0.87 6.85 6.46
N VAL A 80 -0.16 7.55 6.94
CA VAL A 80 -0.16 8.10 8.30
C VAL A 80 -0.25 6.98 9.34
N GLY A 81 -1.14 6.02 9.12
CA GLY A 81 -1.38 4.93 10.06
C GLY A 81 -0.18 3.96 10.16
N GLU A 82 0.41 3.56 9.06
CA GLU A 82 1.55 2.64 9.05
C GLU A 82 2.80 3.28 9.67
N ILE A 83 3.05 4.57 9.42
CA ILE A 83 4.16 5.28 10.06
C ILE A 83 3.90 5.44 11.55
N ALA A 84 2.73 5.95 11.94
CA ALA A 84 2.43 6.22 13.34
C ALA A 84 2.36 4.93 14.18
N LEU A 85 1.57 3.95 13.76
CA LEU A 85 1.44 2.67 14.45
C LEU A 85 2.72 1.85 14.36
N GLY A 86 3.41 1.88 13.22
CA GLY A 86 4.66 1.18 13.00
C GLY A 86 5.75 1.65 13.97
N ILE A 87 5.96 2.97 14.10
CA ILE A 87 6.92 3.54 15.06
C ILE A 87 6.49 3.23 16.50
N PHE A 88 5.20 3.43 16.83
CA PHE A 88 4.69 3.19 18.16
C PHE A 88 4.91 1.74 18.61
N ILE A 89 4.47 0.78 17.79
CA ILE A 89 4.58 -0.65 18.09
C ILE A 89 6.05 -1.10 18.09
N ALA A 90 6.86 -0.65 17.12
CA ALA A 90 8.29 -0.95 17.08
C ALA A 90 9.01 -0.46 18.33
N ARG A 91 8.69 0.74 18.81
CA ARG A 91 9.26 1.30 20.04
C ARG A 91 8.88 0.48 21.30
N VAL A 92 7.61 0.05 21.39
CA VAL A 92 7.16 -0.86 22.46
C VAL A 92 7.91 -2.19 22.37
N LEU A 93 8.04 -2.76 21.17
CA LEU A 93 8.75 -4.02 20.94
C LEU A 93 10.27 -3.90 21.09
N ASN A 94 10.85 -2.72 21.00
CA ASN A 94 12.28 -2.48 21.26
C ASN A 94 12.60 -2.40 22.75
N SER A 95 11.61 -2.14 23.60
CA SER A 95 11.79 -2.15 25.04
C SER A 95 11.90 -3.60 25.59
N LYS A 96 12.50 -3.77 26.79
CA LYS A 96 12.65 -5.08 27.44
C LYS A 96 11.33 -5.57 28.02
N ILE A 97 10.38 -5.99 27.17
CA ILE A 97 9.08 -6.55 27.59
C ILE A 97 9.14 -8.06 27.70
N LYS A 98 8.44 -8.61 28.69
CA LYS A 98 8.26 -10.07 28.82
C LYS A 98 7.44 -10.59 27.62
N GLY A 99 7.90 -11.68 27.00
CA GLY A 99 7.20 -12.27 25.84
C GLY A 99 7.41 -11.53 24.51
N GLN A 100 8.46 -10.73 24.39
CA GLN A 100 8.79 -9.95 23.17
C GLN A 100 8.69 -10.78 21.87
N THR A 101 9.20 -12.01 21.87
CA THR A 101 9.14 -12.91 20.70
C THR A 101 7.70 -13.25 20.32
N PHE A 102 6.84 -13.50 21.30
CA PHE A 102 5.42 -13.76 21.05
C PHE A 102 4.73 -12.54 20.42
N PHE A 103 4.94 -11.34 20.98
CA PHE A 103 4.34 -10.12 20.41
C PHE A 103 4.87 -9.82 19.02
N ARG A 104 6.17 -10.04 18.75
CA ARG A 104 6.72 -9.92 17.38
C ARG A 104 5.99 -10.86 16.41
N ALA A 105 5.83 -12.14 16.77
CA ALA A 105 5.10 -13.11 15.95
C ALA A 105 3.63 -12.69 15.73
N TRP A 106 2.96 -12.20 16.76
CA TRP A 106 1.57 -11.74 16.70
C TRP A 106 1.37 -10.56 15.74
N PHE A 107 2.20 -9.53 15.84
CA PHE A 107 2.13 -8.37 14.93
C PHE A 107 2.57 -8.71 13.51
N PHE A 108 3.34 -9.77 13.32
CA PHE A 108 3.80 -10.23 12.02
C PHE A 108 2.80 -11.15 11.31
N PHE A 109 1.96 -11.82 12.07
CA PHE A 109 1.01 -12.78 11.55
C PHE A 109 0.13 -12.25 10.41
N PRO A 110 -0.41 -11.01 10.45
CA PRO A 110 -1.21 -10.49 9.36
C PRO A 110 -0.50 -10.42 8.00
N ALA A 111 0.81 -10.18 7.99
CA ALA A 111 1.59 -10.08 6.75
C ALA A 111 1.73 -11.41 5.98
N VAL A 112 1.60 -12.53 6.69
CA VAL A 112 1.72 -13.87 6.09
C VAL A 112 0.42 -14.32 5.41
N LEU A 113 -0.69 -13.69 5.78
CA LEU A 113 -2.02 -14.05 5.26
C LEU A 113 -2.25 -13.46 3.86
N SER A 114 -2.95 -14.23 3.01
CA SER A 114 -3.43 -13.70 1.73
C SER A 114 -4.40 -12.55 1.94
N GLY A 115 -4.19 -11.41 1.26
CA GLY A 115 -5.08 -10.25 1.34
C GLY A 115 -6.53 -10.56 0.96
N LEU A 116 -6.74 -11.43 -0.03
CA LEU A 116 -8.06 -11.89 -0.42
C LEU A 116 -8.76 -12.66 0.71
N THR A 117 -8.06 -13.60 1.35
CA THR A 117 -8.60 -14.40 2.45
C THR A 117 -8.95 -13.51 3.66
N VAL A 118 -8.05 -12.60 4.01
CA VAL A 118 -8.27 -11.62 5.08
C VAL A 118 -9.54 -10.81 4.79
N ALA A 119 -9.68 -10.28 3.59
CA ALA A 119 -10.84 -9.48 3.20
C ALA A 119 -12.16 -10.27 3.29
N LEU A 120 -12.17 -11.55 2.88
CA LEU A 120 -13.35 -12.40 2.98
C LEU A 120 -13.72 -12.69 4.43
N ILE A 121 -12.74 -12.93 5.32
CA ILE A 121 -12.98 -13.11 6.75
C ILE A 121 -13.56 -11.83 7.36
N PHE A 122 -12.94 -10.69 7.13
CA PHE A 122 -13.43 -9.42 7.66
C PHE A 122 -14.78 -9.01 7.08
N LYS A 123 -15.08 -9.37 5.83
CA LYS A 123 -16.44 -9.21 5.27
C LYS A 123 -17.48 -9.93 6.10
N GLN A 124 -17.22 -11.16 6.56
CA GLN A 124 -18.14 -11.89 7.43
C GLN A 124 -18.23 -11.24 8.81
N VAL A 125 -17.10 -10.81 9.35
CA VAL A 125 -17.08 -10.09 10.65
C VAL A 125 -17.93 -8.81 10.58
N PHE A 126 -17.76 -7.99 9.53
CA PHE A 126 -18.47 -6.72 9.39
C PHE A 126 -19.95 -6.90 9.03
N ASN A 127 -20.30 -7.95 8.28
CA ASN A 127 -21.69 -8.18 7.89
C ASN A 127 -22.52 -8.91 8.96
N TYR A 128 -21.91 -9.77 9.75
CA TYR A 128 -22.64 -10.66 10.69
C TYR A 128 -22.06 -10.61 12.11
N GLY A 129 -20.76 -10.66 12.28
CA GLY A 129 -20.12 -10.72 13.58
C GLY A 129 -20.36 -9.46 14.42
N LEU A 130 -20.03 -8.29 13.87
CA LEU A 130 -20.27 -7.01 14.55
C LEU A 130 -21.77 -6.75 14.79
N PRO A 131 -22.71 -6.98 13.84
CA PRO A 131 -24.13 -6.88 14.10
C PRO A 131 -24.64 -7.81 15.20
N ALA A 132 -24.14 -9.04 15.28
CA ALA A 132 -24.50 -9.97 16.37
C ALA A 132 -24.08 -9.43 17.75
N ILE A 133 -22.83 -8.90 17.84
CA ILE A 133 -22.33 -8.25 19.07
C ILE A 133 -23.14 -6.99 19.39
N GLY A 134 -23.42 -6.15 18.37
CA GLY A 134 -24.21 -4.93 18.52
C GLY A 134 -25.60 -5.21 19.08
N ASN A 135 -26.27 -6.24 18.57
CA ASN A 135 -27.58 -6.67 19.07
C ASN A 135 -27.51 -7.20 20.51
N ALA A 136 -26.50 -8.01 20.82
CA ALA A 136 -26.32 -8.58 22.18
C ALA A 136 -26.01 -7.51 23.22
N LEU A 137 -25.23 -6.49 22.84
CA LEU A 137 -24.82 -5.40 23.74
C LEU A 137 -25.71 -4.15 23.63
N HIS A 138 -26.75 -4.15 22.78
CA HIS A 138 -27.66 -3.03 22.51
C HIS A 138 -26.93 -1.77 22.01
N ILE A 139 -25.84 -1.95 21.22
CA ILE A 139 -25.07 -0.85 20.63
C ILE A 139 -25.61 -0.57 19.23
N GLU A 140 -26.48 0.42 19.09
CA GLU A 140 -27.19 0.75 17.82
C GLU A 140 -26.27 0.88 16.62
N PHE A 141 -25.12 1.54 16.75
CA PHE A 141 -24.16 1.74 15.67
C PHE A 141 -23.61 0.42 15.09
N LEU A 142 -23.57 -0.66 15.90
CA LEU A 142 -23.06 -1.96 15.47
C LEU A 142 -24.17 -2.93 15.04
N GLN A 143 -25.44 -2.62 15.20
CA GLN A 143 -26.57 -3.52 14.88
C GLN A 143 -26.73 -3.74 13.36
N THR A 144 -26.17 -2.86 12.54
CA THR A 144 -26.19 -2.99 11.09
C THR A 144 -24.80 -3.20 10.53
N SER A 145 -24.74 -3.78 9.32
CA SER A 145 -23.45 -3.99 8.65
C SER A 145 -22.73 -2.66 8.36
N LEU A 146 -21.48 -2.55 8.81
CA LEU A 146 -20.62 -1.41 8.46
C LEU A 146 -20.45 -1.25 6.94
N LEU A 147 -20.49 -2.36 6.20
CA LEU A 147 -20.31 -2.32 4.74
C LEU A 147 -21.54 -1.77 4.01
N GLY A 148 -22.68 -1.60 4.68
CA GLY A 148 -23.91 -1.05 4.12
C GLY A 148 -23.89 0.47 3.94
N THR A 149 -23.00 1.20 4.61
CA THR A 149 -22.90 2.65 4.53
C THR A 149 -21.59 3.10 3.89
N LYS A 150 -21.62 4.27 3.23
CA LYS A 150 -20.43 4.82 2.56
C LYS A 150 -19.22 4.91 3.52
N TRP A 151 -19.39 5.59 4.63
CA TRP A 151 -18.29 5.83 5.57
C TRP A 151 -17.90 4.58 6.35
N GLY A 152 -18.86 3.71 6.68
CA GLY A 152 -18.58 2.42 7.30
C GLY A 152 -17.76 1.52 6.41
N ALA A 153 -18.09 1.44 5.11
CA ALA A 153 -17.33 0.65 4.14
C ALA A 153 -15.91 1.22 3.91
N ILE A 154 -15.76 2.56 3.86
CA ILE A 154 -14.44 3.21 3.75
C ILE A 154 -13.60 2.92 4.99
N PHE A 155 -14.17 3.07 6.19
CA PHE A 155 -13.48 2.76 7.45
C PHE A 155 -13.09 1.29 7.53
N ALA A 156 -13.99 0.36 7.20
CA ALA A 156 -13.72 -1.06 7.18
C ALA A 156 -12.58 -1.42 6.23
N ALA A 157 -12.57 -0.83 5.02
CA ALA A 157 -11.49 -1.02 4.05
C ALA A 157 -10.16 -0.48 4.58
N ALA A 158 -10.14 0.74 5.12
CA ALA A 158 -8.96 1.35 5.71
C ALA A 158 -8.41 0.53 6.89
N PHE A 159 -9.29 0.05 7.76
CA PHE A 159 -8.91 -0.77 8.90
C PHE A 159 -8.22 -2.08 8.48
N VAL A 160 -8.81 -2.81 7.54
CA VAL A 160 -8.28 -4.11 7.07
C VAL A 160 -6.94 -3.91 6.36
N LEU A 161 -6.84 -2.92 5.48
CA LEU A 161 -5.60 -2.60 4.77
C LEU A 161 -4.50 -2.19 5.75
N LEU A 162 -4.81 -1.32 6.70
CA LEU A 162 -3.85 -0.85 7.70
C LEU A 162 -3.42 -1.97 8.66
N TRP A 163 -4.38 -2.79 9.15
CA TRP A 163 -4.08 -3.92 10.03
C TRP A 163 -3.13 -4.92 9.40
N GLN A 164 -3.32 -5.21 8.11
CA GLN A 164 -2.43 -6.10 7.37
C GLN A 164 -1.12 -5.41 6.97
N GLY A 165 -1.18 -4.14 6.56
CA GLY A 165 -0.06 -3.38 6.04
C GLY A 165 0.98 -3.00 7.08
N VAL A 166 0.57 -2.74 8.33
CA VAL A 166 1.45 -2.23 9.40
C VAL A 166 2.57 -3.19 9.83
N ALA A 167 2.44 -4.48 9.52
CA ALA A 167 3.38 -5.51 9.95
C ALA A 167 4.81 -5.29 9.44
N MET A 168 4.98 -4.97 8.14
CA MET A 168 6.31 -4.67 7.56
C MET A 168 6.92 -3.37 8.11
N PRO A 169 6.20 -2.25 8.18
CA PRO A 169 6.62 -1.05 8.89
C PRO A 169 7.18 -1.28 10.28
N ILE A 170 6.51 -2.10 11.09
CA ILE A 170 6.99 -2.45 12.45
C ILE A 170 8.42 -3.02 12.41
N ILE A 171 8.71 -3.92 11.47
CA ILE A 171 10.06 -4.52 11.36
C ILE A 171 11.07 -3.50 10.91
N ILE A 172 10.73 -2.70 9.90
CA ILE A 172 11.62 -1.67 9.36
C ILE A 172 11.99 -0.68 10.48
N PHE A 173 11.01 -0.21 11.25
CA PHE A 173 11.26 0.70 12.35
C PHE A 173 11.97 0.02 13.52
N LEU A 174 11.67 -1.24 13.82
CA LEU A 174 12.37 -1.98 14.85
C LEU A 174 13.86 -2.16 14.51
N ALA A 175 14.18 -2.48 13.25
CA ALA A 175 15.57 -2.54 12.78
C ALA A 175 16.25 -1.17 12.86
N GLY A 176 15.54 -0.10 12.47
CA GLY A 176 16.03 1.27 12.60
C GLY A 176 16.30 1.67 14.04
N LEU A 177 15.42 1.34 14.99
CA LEU A 177 15.66 1.60 16.42
C LEU A 177 16.84 0.80 16.97
N GLN A 178 17.05 -0.42 16.51
CA GLN A 178 18.15 -1.28 16.93
C GLN A 178 19.50 -0.87 16.33
N SER A 179 19.52 -0.05 15.30
CA SER A 179 20.76 0.49 14.72
C SER A 179 21.32 1.70 15.49
N ILE A 180 20.54 2.27 16.42
CA ILE A 180 20.96 3.41 17.25
C ILE A 180 21.99 2.90 18.27
N PRO A 181 23.22 3.46 18.34
CA PRO A 181 24.18 3.11 19.37
C PRO A 181 23.62 3.33 20.77
N THR A 182 23.71 2.33 21.64
CA THR A 182 23.15 2.37 23.00
C THR A 182 23.76 3.48 23.84
N GLU A 183 25.03 3.79 23.59
CA GLU A 183 25.81 4.83 24.28
C GLU A 183 25.15 6.22 24.12
N ILE A 184 24.57 6.51 22.94
CA ILE A 184 23.92 7.80 22.69
C ILE A 184 22.65 7.93 23.53
N THR A 185 21.85 6.86 23.61
CA THR A 185 20.60 6.89 24.39
C THR A 185 20.86 6.84 25.91
N GLU A 186 21.93 6.16 26.33
CA GLU A 186 22.37 6.11 27.74
C GLU A 186 22.95 7.45 28.19
N ALA A 187 23.83 8.08 27.41
CA ALA A 187 24.36 9.42 27.70
C ALA A 187 23.23 10.44 27.86
N ALA A 188 22.27 10.48 26.93
CA ALA A 188 21.13 11.39 27.03
C ALA A 188 20.30 11.16 28.32
N ARG A 189 20.16 9.91 28.77
CA ARG A 189 19.46 9.61 30.04
C ARG A 189 20.27 10.04 31.27
N ILE A 190 21.59 9.92 31.23
CA ILE A 190 22.50 10.39 32.30
C ILE A 190 22.40 11.92 32.39
N ASP A 191 22.27 12.62 31.23
CA ASP A 191 22.06 14.06 31.16
C ASP A 191 20.63 14.49 31.57
N GLY A 192 19.78 13.56 32.02
CA GLY A 192 18.44 13.84 32.52
C GLY A 192 17.36 13.97 31.44
N ALA A 193 17.63 13.53 30.19
CA ALA A 193 16.63 13.58 29.14
C ALA A 193 15.45 12.64 29.41
N THR A 194 14.24 13.17 29.29
CA THR A 194 12.99 12.39 29.39
C THR A 194 12.84 11.47 28.17
N SER A 195 12.05 10.39 28.30
CA SER A 195 11.77 9.49 27.17
C SER A 195 11.18 10.20 25.94
N LYS A 196 10.45 11.30 26.16
CA LYS A 196 9.91 12.13 25.08
C LYS A 196 11.02 12.90 24.36
N GLN A 197 11.98 13.44 25.08
CA GLN A 197 13.15 14.14 24.52
C GLN A 197 14.05 13.17 23.74
N VAL A 198 14.32 11.98 24.30
CA VAL A 198 15.06 10.92 23.59
C VAL A 198 14.36 10.54 22.28
N PHE A 199 13.03 10.39 22.30
CA PHE A 199 12.28 10.07 21.08
C PHE A 199 12.42 11.15 20.01
N TRP A 200 12.12 12.39 20.34
CA TRP A 200 12.08 13.47 19.34
C TRP A 200 13.47 13.90 18.86
N ASN A 201 14.49 13.87 19.74
CA ASN A 201 15.82 14.42 19.44
C ASN A 201 16.83 13.36 19.00
N ILE A 202 16.57 12.07 19.29
CA ILE A 202 17.49 10.98 18.96
C ILE A 202 16.79 9.94 18.08
N GLU A 203 15.77 9.24 18.62
CA GLU A 203 15.17 8.10 17.93
C GLU A 203 14.54 8.51 16.58
N LEU A 204 13.73 9.56 16.54
CA LEU A 204 13.04 9.99 15.33
C LEU A 204 13.98 10.48 14.21
N PRO A 205 15.01 11.29 14.47
CA PRO A 205 16.03 11.62 13.45
C PRO A 205 16.73 10.38 12.87
N TYR A 206 17.13 9.43 13.71
CA TYR A 206 17.71 8.17 13.24
C TYR A 206 16.73 7.31 12.44
N LEU A 207 15.43 7.44 12.67
CA LEU A 207 14.38 6.71 11.93
C LEU A 207 14.01 7.36 10.59
N LEU A 208 14.47 8.58 10.26
CA LEU A 208 14.08 9.26 9.02
C LEU A 208 14.31 8.44 7.75
N PRO A 209 15.41 7.70 7.57
CA PRO A 209 15.57 6.81 6.42
C PRO A 209 14.51 5.69 6.39
N SER A 210 14.19 5.13 7.56
CA SER A 210 13.12 4.11 7.70
C SER A 210 11.74 4.69 7.41
N VAL A 211 11.46 5.92 7.87
CA VAL A 211 10.22 6.65 7.56
C VAL A 211 10.07 6.85 6.06
N SER A 212 11.16 7.22 5.36
CA SER A 212 11.16 7.37 3.91
C SER A 212 10.83 6.08 3.19
N MET A 213 11.41 4.96 3.63
CA MET A 213 11.12 3.64 3.06
C MET A 213 9.66 3.24 3.29
N VAL A 214 9.16 3.35 4.52
CA VAL A 214 7.77 3.02 4.88
C VAL A 214 6.79 3.90 4.13
N PHE A 215 7.08 5.20 3.99
CA PHE A 215 6.24 6.11 3.21
C PHE A 215 6.03 5.62 1.78
N ILE A 216 7.11 5.22 1.07
CA ILE A 216 7.01 4.73 -0.32
C ILE A 216 6.22 3.41 -0.37
N LEU A 217 6.45 2.50 0.58
CA LEU A 217 5.72 1.23 0.64
C LEU A 217 4.23 1.44 0.90
N ALA A 218 3.88 2.25 1.87
CA ALA A 218 2.49 2.58 2.22
C ALA A 218 1.79 3.35 1.09
N LEU A 219 2.48 4.31 0.47
CA LEU A 219 1.99 5.04 -0.70
C LEU A 219 1.63 4.09 -1.84
N LYS A 220 2.56 3.20 -2.20
CA LYS A 220 2.32 2.17 -3.22
C LYS A 220 1.15 1.28 -2.82
N GLY A 221 1.13 0.77 -1.59
CA GLY A 221 0.08 -0.10 -1.07
C GLY A 221 -1.31 0.53 -1.20
N GLY A 222 -1.47 1.79 -0.77
CA GLY A 222 -2.73 2.53 -0.85
C GLY A 222 -3.17 2.83 -2.28
N LEU A 223 -2.26 3.33 -3.12
CA LEU A 223 -2.57 3.68 -4.51
C LEU A 223 -2.91 2.47 -5.37
N THR A 224 -2.35 1.29 -5.07
CA THR A 224 -2.61 0.04 -5.81
C THR A 224 -3.57 -0.90 -5.08
N ALA A 225 -4.27 -0.45 -4.03
CA ALA A 225 -5.21 -1.28 -3.27
C ALA A 225 -6.29 -1.87 -4.19
N PHE A 226 -6.36 -3.21 -4.26
CA PHE A 226 -7.29 -3.94 -5.12
C PHE A 226 -7.89 -5.15 -4.41
N ASP A 227 -7.08 -6.13 -4.00
CA ASP A 227 -7.54 -7.45 -3.54
C ASP A 227 -8.54 -7.38 -2.40
N GLN A 228 -8.21 -6.62 -1.35
CA GLN A 228 -9.05 -6.48 -0.16
C GLN A 228 -10.35 -5.72 -0.50
N VAL A 229 -10.26 -4.67 -1.30
CA VAL A 229 -11.43 -3.87 -1.71
C VAL A 229 -12.36 -4.69 -2.59
N PHE A 230 -11.79 -5.41 -3.57
CA PHE A 230 -12.55 -6.28 -4.47
C PHE A 230 -13.30 -7.37 -3.71
N ALA A 231 -12.63 -8.09 -2.80
CA ALA A 231 -13.21 -9.21 -2.07
C ALA A 231 -14.23 -8.77 -1.01
N MET A 232 -13.98 -7.64 -0.33
CA MET A 232 -14.79 -7.20 0.78
C MET A 232 -16.04 -6.46 0.34
N THR A 233 -15.92 -5.48 -0.54
CA THR A 233 -16.99 -4.57 -0.93
C THR A 233 -17.38 -4.63 -2.42
N GLY A 234 -16.46 -5.09 -3.28
CA GLY A 234 -16.62 -5.01 -4.74
C GLY A 234 -16.76 -3.57 -5.27
N GLY A 235 -16.38 -2.57 -4.46
CA GLY A 235 -16.52 -1.14 -4.74
C GLY A 235 -17.76 -0.49 -4.13
N GLY A 236 -18.67 -1.27 -3.50
CA GLY A 236 -19.91 -0.77 -2.89
C GLY A 236 -19.72 -0.06 -1.55
N PRO A 237 -20.80 0.56 -1.01
CA PRO A 237 -22.05 0.88 -1.68
C PRO A 237 -21.89 2.04 -2.69
N ASN A 238 -22.66 2.02 -3.77
CA ASN A 238 -22.71 3.11 -4.77
C ASN A 238 -21.33 3.59 -5.29
N ASN A 239 -20.38 2.67 -5.55
CA ASN A 239 -19.00 2.93 -5.93
C ASN A 239 -18.17 3.71 -4.88
N ALA A 240 -18.64 3.81 -3.63
CA ALA A 240 -17.97 4.58 -2.60
C ALA A 240 -16.59 4.05 -2.21
N THR A 241 -16.36 2.74 -2.39
CA THR A 241 -15.07 2.09 -2.11
C THR A 241 -14.38 1.58 -3.37
N THR A 242 -14.72 2.10 -4.54
CA THR A 242 -14.02 1.74 -5.78
C THR A 242 -12.65 2.38 -5.80
N SER A 243 -11.59 1.58 -5.66
CA SER A 243 -10.20 2.04 -5.84
C SER A 243 -9.85 2.20 -7.32
N LEU A 244 -8.78 2.94 -7.62
CA LEU A 244 -8.28 3.03 -9.00
C LEU A 244 -7.91 1.67 -9.57
N GLY A 245 -7.31 0.76 -8.76
CA GLY A 245 -7.04 -0.61 -9.17
C GLY A 245 -8.30 -1.39 -9.52
N LEU A 246 -9.36 -1.27 -8.71
CA LEU A 246 -10.65 -1.90 -8.98
C LEU A 246 -11.35 -1.30 -10.21
N LEU A 247 -11.19 0.00 -10.42
CA LEU A 247 -11.74 0.67 -11.60
C LEU A 247 -11.07 0.18 -12.89
N VAL A 248 -9.73 0.02 -12.88
CA VAL A 248 -8.99 -0.61 -13.99
C VAL A 248 -9.54 -1.99 -14.30
N TYR A 249 -9.72 -2.81 -13.27
CA TYR A 249 -10.29 -4.15 -13.42
C TYR A 249 -11.71 -4.12 -14.04
N ASN A 250 -12.58 -3.27 -13.54
CA ASN A 250 -13.95 -3.17 -14.03
C ASN A 250 -14.01 -2.73 -15.49
N TYR A 251 -13.24 -1.70 -15.89
CA TYR A 251 -13.21 -1.25 -17.28
C TYR A 251 -12.56 -2.28 -18.21
N ALA A 252 -11.47 -2.92 -17.80
CA ALA A 252 -10.80 -3.93 -18.61
C ALA A 252 -11.66 -5.18 -18.78
N PHE A 253 -12.04 -5.83 -17.68
CA PHE A 253 -12.56 -7.19 -17.69
C PHE A 253 -14.10 -7.29 -17.65
N LYS A 254 -14.80 -6.29 -17.10
CA LYS A 254 -16.27 -6.29 -17.12
C LYS A 254 -16.85 -5.54 -18.32
N ASN A 255 -16.18 -4.45 -18.73
CA ASN A 255 -16.69 -3.56 -19.78
C ASN A 255 -15.97 -3.78 -21.13
N ASN A 256 -14.92 -4.59 -21.18
CA ASN A 256 -14.07 -4.80 -22.37
C ASN A 256 -13.51 -3.49 -22.97
N GLN A 257 -13.13 -2.56 -22.11
CA GLN A 257 -12.56 -1.26 -22.50
C GLN A 257 -11.08 -1.19 -22.07
N PHE A 258 -10.25 -2.06 -22.65
CA PHE A 258 -8.85 -2.19 -22.25
C PHE A 258 -8.04 -0.90 -22.49
N GLY A 259 -8.24 -0.21 -23.64
CA GLY A 259 -7.56 1.06 -23.90
C GLY A 259 -7.86 2.11 -22.83
N TYR A 260 -9.12 2.23 -22.43
CA TYR A 260 -9.56 3.14 -21.37
C TYR A 260 -9.01 2.73 -19.99
N ALA A 261 -9.06 1.44 -19.65
CA ALA A 261 -8.48 0.91 -18.42
C ALA A 261 -6.95 1.14 -18.34
N LYS A 262 -6.24 1.00 -19.47
CA LYS A 262 -4.81 1.31 -19.57
C LYS A 262 -4.53 2.80 -19.35
N ALA A 263 -5.40 3.70 -19.79
CA ALA A 263 -5.25 5.13 -19.50
C ALA A 263 -5.35 5.42 -17.98
N ILE A 264 -6.26 4.76 -17.25
CA ILE A 264 -6.31 4.85 -15.76
C ILE A 264 -5.00 4.34 -15.16
N ALA A 265 -4.50 3.19 -15.62
CA ALA A 265 -3.25 2.61 -15.12
C ALA A 265 -2.03 3.51 -15.37
N VAL A 266 -1.97 4.20 -16.54
CA VAL A 266 -0.92 5.17 -16.84
C VAL A 266 -0.99 6.36 -15.89
N ILE A 267 -2.18 6.92 -15.63
CA ILE A 267 -2.33 8.01 -14.63
C ILE A 267 -1.88 7.55 -13.25
N LEU A 268 -2.30 6.36 -12.81
CA LEU A 268 -1.90 5.80 -11.53
C LEU A 268 -0.37 5.64 -11.44
N PHE A 269 0.26 5.11 -12.49
CA PHE A 269 1.71 4.99 -12.56
C PHE A 269 2.40 6.35 -12.45
N LEU A 270 1.94 7.36 -13.20
CA LEU A 270 2.50 8.71 -13.15
C LEU A 270 2.34 9.34 -11.76
N LEU A 271 1.20 9.16 -11.11
CA LEU A 271 0.99 9.62 -9.73
C LEU A 271 2.01 9.00 -8.76
N ILE A 272 2.21 7.69 -8.83
CA ILE A 272 3.21 6.99 -7.98
C ILE A 272 4.60 7.56 -8.24
N VAL A 273 5.00 7.70 -9.50
CA VAL A 273 6.33 8.20 -9.87
C VAL A 273 6.55 9.64 -9.38
N VAL A 274 5.59 10.53 -9.64
CA VAL A 274 5.69 11.95 -9.25
C VAL A 274 5.80 12.09 -7.73
N ILE A 275 4.89 11.44 -6.98
CA ILE A 275 4.91 11.53 -5.51
C ILE A 275 6.20 10.92 -4.94
N SER A 276 6.66 9.78 -5.48
CA SER A 276 7.90 9.14 -5.05
C SER A 276 9.14 10.01 -5.32
N ILE A 277 9.21 10.68 -6.48
CA ILE A 277 10.30 11.61 -6.78
C ILE A 277 10.29 12.81 -5.82
N ILE A 278 9.12 13.38 -5.57
CA ILE A 278 8.98 14.50 -4.61
C ILE A 278 9.46 14.06 -3.22
N GLN A 279 8.98 12.92 -2.75
CA GLN A 279 9.34 12.36 -1.45
C GLN A 279 10.85 12.12 -1.34
N LEU A 280 11.48 11.48 -2.32
CA LEU A 280 12.92 11.23 -2.33
C LEU A 280 13.75 12.53 -2.33
N ARG A 281 13.29 13.58 -3.01
CA ARG A 281 13.96 14.88 -2.98
C ARG A 281 13.83 15.57 -1.62
N VAL A 282 12.68 15.44 -0.97
CA VAL A 282 12.43 15.99 0.37
C VAL A 282 13.26 15.22 1.40
N SER A 283 13.23 13.87 1.36
CA SER A 283 13.95 13.02 2.30
C SER A 283 15.45 13.29 2.32
N LYS A 284 16.09 13.42 1.14
CA LYS A 284 17.53 13.75 1.05
C LYS A 284 17.98 15.01 1.79
N LYS A 285 17.07 15.92 2.10
CA LYS A 285 17.40 17.13 2.88
C LYS A 285 17.48 16.88 4.39
N PHE A 286 16.96 15.74 4.85
CA PHE A 286 16.85 15.35 6.26
C PHE A 286 17.69 14.11 6.59
N GLU A 287 18.31 13.47 5.60
CA GLU A 287 19.29 12.41 5.84
C GLU A 287 20.61 13.06 6.28
N ILE A 288 21.08 12.69 7.47
CA ILE A 288 22.34 13.12 8.09
C ILE A 288 23.49 12.29 7.51
#